data_3547aa1ccaf003f342aba253bce6892b
#
_entry.id   3547aa1ccaf003f342aba253bce6892b
#
_cell.length_a   1.000
_cell.length_b   1.000
_cell.length_c   1.000
_cell.angle_alpha   90.00
_cell.angle_beta   90.00
_cell.angle_gamma   90.00
#
_symmetry.space_group_name_H-M   'P 1'
#
loop_
_entity.id
_entity.type
_entity.pdbx_description
1 polymer ?
#
loop_
_entity_poly.entity_id
_entity_poly.type
_entity_poly.pdbx_seq_one_letter_code
_entity_poly.pdbx_strand_id
1 'polypeptide(L)'
;MKCLFVASSMNFGGAERVMSILSNAWCDKGCEVKILLTGTAAESNYALKSQVELLSCYSEKKMGIPHIVIIRAIRSLCKRWKPDVVISFYNDVAALTAVAITGLHIPLIYSERNDPNRVNQRKVDKVYRKIVEHRADEFVFQTTGAQECYPEKVQKRSAVILNPLDVTGFPTHDFTVERKEIVTVGRLEPQKNQKLLINAFSELAKKFPDYTLVIYGEGSLRKELEKFIESKGLKDRVFLPGAKNNIQEYIKDASLFVLSSDYEGIPNALIEAMAIGLPCVSTDCSPGGARELITNGENGVIVECRNSNELATAMARLLTDRESAKRMGTNAKKVYTRVDKNLVCNRWLDLIMDCRGRKNGV
;
A
#
# COMPACT_ATOMS: atom_id res chain seq x y z
N MET A 1 -12.91 17.55 15.53
CA MET A 1 -11.73 16.76 15.98
C MET A 1 -10.52 17.21 15.21
N LYS A 2 -9.37 17.38 15.85
CA LYS A 2 -8.09 17.82 15.27
C LYS A 2 -7.15 16.65 15.04
N CYS A 3 -6.87 16.29 13.80
CA CYS A 3 -6.03 15.16 13.46
C CYS A 3 -4.72 15.65 12.82
N LEU A 4 -3.58 15.23 13.37
CA LEU A 4 -2.26 15.56 12.84
C LEU A 4 -1.62 14.30 12.24
N PHE A 5 -1.38 14.30 10.94
CA PHE A 5 -0.45 13.35 10.34
C PHE A 5 0.98 13.89 10.38
N VAL A 6 1.94 13.02 10.69
CA VAL A 6 3.37 13.31 10.58
C VAL A 6 3.99 12.28 9.65
N ALA A 7 4.58 12.74 8.55
CA ALA A 7 5.12 11.92 7.50
C ALA A 7 6.45 12.48 6.96
N SER A 8 7.23 11.67 6.24
CA SER A 8 8.46 12.13 5.60
C SER A 8 8.17 12.97 4.34
N SER A 9 7.21 12.56 3.54
CA SER A 9 6.81 13.22 2.29
C SER A 9 5.36 12.90 1.92
N MET A 10 4.83 13.57 0.89
CA MET A 10 3.56 13.25 0.21
C MET A 10 3.80 12.94 -1.28
N ASN A 11 4.94 12.30 -1.59
CA ASN A 11 5.26 11.81 -2.94
C ASN A 11 4.37 10.63 -3.36
N PHE A 12 4.56 10.12 -4.59
CA PHE A 12 3.81 8.93 -5.03
C PHE A 12 4.18 7.68 -4.22
N GLY A 13 3.20 7.14 -3.50
CA GLY A 13 3.33 5.93 -2.68
C GLY A 13 1.99 5.47 -2.11
N GLY A 14 1.94 4.21 -1.66
CA GLY A 14 0.70 3.64 -1.12
C GLY A 14 0.27 4.26 0.20
N ALA A 15 1.21 4.60 1.07
CA ALA A 15 0.94 5.23 2.36
C ALA A 15 0.44 6.67 2.20
N GLU A 16 1.07 7.43 1.31
CA GLU A 16 0.71 8.81 0.99
C GLU A 16 -0.70 8.90 0.38
N ARG A 17 -1.04 7.93 -0.50
CA ARG A 17 -2.39 7.82 -1.05
C ARG A 17 -3.43 7.58 0.05
N VAL A 18 -3.15 6.68 0.99
CA VAL A 18 -4.05 6.43 2.14
C VAL A 18 -4.20 7.68 2.99
N MET A 19 -3.11 8.39 3.26
CA MET A 19 -3.12 9.63 4.04
C MET A 19 -3.98 10.70 3.36
N SER A 20 -3.86 10.87 2.03
CA SER A 20 -4.70 11.78 1.25
C SER A 20 -6.19 11.41 1.34
N ILE A 21 -6.53 10.12 1.14
CA ILE A 21 -7.93 9.66 1.21
C ILE A 21 -8.53 9.89 2.61
N LEU A 22 -7.81 9.51 3.67
CA LEU A 22 -8.25 9.70 5.06
C LEU A 22 -8.42 11.19 5.37
N SER A 23 -7.43 12.02 5.04
CA SER A 23 -7.47 13.47 5.29
C SER A 23 -8.67 14.13 4.63
N ASN A 24 -8.90 13.84 3.35
CA ASN A 24 -10.03 14.40 2.59
C ASN A 24 -11.38 13.94 3.14
N ALA A 25 -11.52 12.65 3.45
CA ALA A 25 -12.76 12.09 3.99
C ALA A 25 -13.08 12.60 5.41
N TRP A 26 -12.06 12.83 6.24
CA TRP A 26 -12.26 13.38 7.58
C TRP A 26 -12.61 14.87 7.56
N CYS A 27 -12.06 15.64 6.62
CA CYS A 27 -12.51 17.01 6.40
C CYS A 27 -14.00 17.07 6.04
N ASP A 28 -14.51 16.15 5.20
CA ASP A 28 -15.94 16.04 4.87
C ASP A 28 -16.82 15.76 6.11
N LYS A 29 -16.24 15.16 7.13
CA LYS A 29 -16.89 14.88 8.42
C LYS A 29 -16.66 15.96 9.48
N GLY A 30 -16.14 17.12 9.08
CA GLY A 30 -15.91 18.27 9.97
C GLY A 30 -14.68 18.15 10.87
N CYS A 31 -13.72 17.27 10.54
CA CYS A 31 -12.44 17.25 11.23
C CYS A 31 -11.50 18.34 10.67
N GLU A 32 -10.73 18.96 11.55
CA GLU A 32 -9.57 19.76 11.16
C GLU A 32 -8.38 18.83 10.96
N VAL A 33 -7.80 18.82 9.76
CA VAL A 33 -6.69 17.92 9.43
C VAL A 33 -5.46 18.72 9.01
N LYS A 34 -4.33 18.40 9.65
CA LYS A 34 -3.01 18.90 9.25
C LYS A 34 -2.09 17.73 8.92
N ILE A 35 -1.23 17.93 7.92
CA ILE A 35 -0.15 17.01 7.55
C ILE A 35 1.15 17.76 7.72
N LEU A 36 2.04 17.29 8.59
CA LEU A 36 3.39 17.85 8.79
C LEU A 36 4.42 16.95 8.12
N LEU A 37 5.11 17.48 7.13
CA LEU A 37 6.19 16.80 6.44
C LEU A 37 7.54 17.07 7.11
N THR A 38 8.32 16.01 7.32
CA THR A 38 9.62 16.08 8.01
C THR A 38 10.82 16.05 7.08
N GLY A 39 10.64 15.63 5.81
CA GLY A 39 11.71 15.38 4.85
C GLY A 39 11.67 16.20 3.57
N THR A 40 10.55 16.88 3.26
CA THR A 40 10.36 17.62 2.01
C THR A 40 9.63 18.93 2.24
N ALA A 41 9.59 19.81 1.22
CA ALA A 41 8.71 20.96 1.17
C ALA A 41 7.23 20.52 1.27
N ALA A 42 6.33 21.48 1.56
CA ALA A 42 4.90 21.25 1.68
C ALA A 42 4.24 21.05 0.30
N GLU A 43 4.60 19.94 -0.36
CA GLU A 43 4.10 19.54 -1.68
C GLU A 43 3.46 18.15 -1.59
N SER A 44 2.39 17.91 -2.36
CA SER A 44 1.72 16.62 -2.45
C SER A 44 1.46 16.24 -3.90
N ASN A 45 1.77 14.99 -4.24
CA ASN A 45 1.43 14.38 -5.53
C ASN A 45 0.00 13.81 -5.55
N TYR A 46 -0.71 13.84 -4.43
CA TYR A 46 -2.11 13.46 -4.30
C TYR A 46 -2.97 14.69 -4.07
N ALA A 47 -4.16 14.69 -4.65
CA ALA A 47 -5.11 15.79 -4.44
C ALA A 47 -5.53 15.87 -2.97
N LEU A 48 -5.30 17.02 -2.35
CA LEU A 48 -5.77 17.37 -1.02
C LEU A 48 -6.84 18.46 -1.14
N LYS A 49 -7.88 18.36 -0.31
CA LYS A 49 -8.88 19.43 -0.19
C LYS A 49 -8.24 20.67 0.42
N SER A 50 -8.78 21.85 0.08
CA SER A 50 -8.28 23.14 0.59
C SER A 50 -8.33 23.26 2.12
N GLN A 51 -9.17 22.46 2.78
CA GLN A 51 -9.28 22.39 4.23
C GLN A 51 -8.15 21.58 4.90
N VAL A 52 -7.41 20.75 4.13
CA VAL A 52 -6.26 20.03 4.64
C VAL A 52 -5.05 20.95 4.61
N GLU A 53 -4.54 21.30 5.78
CA GLU A 53 -3.34 22.13 5.88
C GLU A 53 -2.08 21.28 5.77
N LEU A 54 -1.34 21.48 4.67
CA LEU A 54 -0.06 20.81 4.43
C LEU A 54 1.09 21.71 4.90
N LEU A 55 1.85 21.22 5.87
CA LEU A 55 2.97 21.92 6.50
C LEU A 55 4.28 21.18 6.25
N SER A 56 5.39 21.91 6.32
CA SER A 56 6.73 21.31 6.30
C SER A 56 7.56 21.83 7.48
N CYS A 57 8.43 20.97 7.98
CA CYS A 57 9.48 21.38 8.93
C CYS A 57 10.50 22.35 8.30
N TYR A 58 10.46 22.50 6.97
CA TYR A 58 11.42 23.30 6.18
C TYR A 58 10.76 24.15 5.13
N SER A 59 11.36 25.33 4.89
CA SER A 59 11.05 26.22 3.77
C SER A 59 11.87 25.92 2.52
N GLU A 60 12.96 25.13 2.62
CA GLU A 60 13.86 24.79 1.50
C GLU A 60 14.23 23.30 1.50
N LYS A 61 14.49 22.74 0.31
CA LYS A 61 14.94 21.34 0.12
C LYS A 61 16.36 21.17 0.70
N LYS A 62 16.48 20.89 1.99
CA LYS A 62 17.76 20.53 2.62
C LYS A 62 17.76 19.05 2.95
N MET A 63 18.72 18.30 2.40
CA MET A 63 19.00 16.92 2.81
C MET A 63 19.74 16.91 4.17
N GLY A 64 19.45 15.91 5.01
CA GLY A 64 20.23 15.67 6.23
C GLY A 64 19.86 16.52 7.44
N ILE A 65 18.58 16.65 7.72
CA ILE A 65 18.10 17.46 8.83
C ILE A 65 18.31 16.81 10.19
N PRO A 66 18.86 17.53 11.17
CA PRO A 66 19.02 17.01 12.51
C PRO A 66 17.67 16.62 13.13
N HIS A 67 17.56 15.42 13.69
CA HIS A 67 16.36 14.91 14.35
C HIS A 67 15.81 15.88 15.40
N ILE A 68 16.70 16.66 16.07
CA ILE A 68 16.31 17.65 17.07
C ILE A 68 15.43 18.78 16.50
N VAL A 69 15.66 19.15 15.23
CA VAL A 69 14.85 20.19 14.55
C VAL A 69 13.47 19.64 14.26
N ILE A 70 13.37 18.39 13.76
CA ILE A 70 12.12 17.70 13.53
C ILE A 70 11.32 17.58 14.85
N ILE A 71 11.95 17.10 15.91
CA ILE A 71 11.34 16.97 17.24
C ILE A 71 10.79 18.31 17.73
N ARG A 72 11.58 19.40 17.61
CA ARG A 72 11.17 20.74 18.01
C ARG A 72 9.99 21.26 17.19
N ALA A 73 9.99 21.04 15.89
CA ALA A 73 8.90 21.45 14.99
C ALA A 73 7.59 20.73 15.34
N ILE A 74 7.62 19.40 15.47
CA ILE A 74 6.45 18.59 15.88
C ILE A 74 5.94 19.07 17.25
N ARG A 75 6.83 19.20 18.24
CA ARG A 75 6.44 19.63 19.59
C ARG A 75 5.82 21.03 19.60
N SER A 76 6.41 21.96 18.86
CA SER A 76 5.90 23.33 18.75
C SER A 76 4.51 23.36 18.13
N LEU A 77 4.29 22.63 17.03
CA LEU A 77 2.98 22.52 16.41
C LEU A 77 1.94 21.90 17.37
N CYS A 78 2.29 20.78 18.03
CA CYS A 78 1.41 20.12 18.99
C CYS A 78 1.03 21.01 20.17
N LYS A 79 1.97 21.79 20.72
CA LYS A 79 1.67 22.74 21.81
C LYS A 79 0.74 23.87 21.38
N ARG A 80 0.91 24.42 20.16
CA ARG A 80 0.12 25.54 19.65
C ARG A 80 -1.26 25.10 19.19
N TRP A 81 -1.32 24.04 18.39
CA TRP A 81 -2.57 23.61 17.74
C TRP A 81 -3.38 22.62 18.58
N LYS A 82 -2.73 21.91 19.52
CA LYS A 82 -3.33 20.92 20.43
C LYS A 82 -4.16 19.88 19.66
N PRO A 83 -3.54 19.03 18.81
CA PRO A 83 -4.27 18.01 18.13
C PRO A 83 -4.88 16.99 19.11
N ASP A 84 -6.03 16.45 18.75
CA ASP A 84 -6.70 15.38 19.49
C ASP A 84 -6.00 14.03 19.34
N VAL A 85 -5.28 13.84 18.22
CA VAL A 85 -4.51 12.63 17.89
C VAL A 85 -3.36 12.98 16.95
N VAL A 86 -2.25 12.27 17.09
CA VAL A 86 -1.14 12.28 16.12
C VAL A 86 -1.04 10.89 15.48
N ILE A 87 -0.90 10.85 14.16
CA ILE A 87 -0.81 9.61 13.38
C ILE A 87 0.47 9.63 12.56
N SER A 88 1.23 8.52 12.59
CA SER A 88 2.45 8.40 11.79
C SER A 88 2.52 7.05 11.09
N PHE A 89 2.97 7.05 9.81
CA PHE A 89 3.00 5.86 8.96
C PHE A 89 4.41 5.26 8.78
N TYR A 90 5.44 5.93 9.28
CA TYR A 90 6.82 5.49 9.12
C TYR A 90 7.50 5.36 10.46
N ASN A 91 8.22 4.28 10.66
CA ASN A 91 8.82 3.88 11.94
C ASN A 91 9.76 4.95 12.53
N ASP A 92 10.65 5.52 11.71
CA ASP A 92 11.58 6.58 12.10
C ASP A 92 10.83 7.88 12.47
N VAL A 93 9.88 8.30 11.63
CA VAL A 93 9.04 9.49 11.87
C VAL A 93 8.18 9.30 13.12
N ALA A 94 7.61 8.10 13.32
CA ALA A 94 6.82 7.77 14.50
C ALA A 94 7.66 7.82 15.78
N ALA A 95 8.91 7.34 15.74
CA ALA A 95 9.82 7.41 16.89
C ALA A 95 10.15 8.85 17.27
N LEU A 96 10.47 9.70 16.28
CA LEU A 96 10.72 11.13 16.51
C LEU A 96 9.46 11.85 17.03
N THR A 97 8.30 11.49 16.50
CA THR A 97 7.00 12.00 16.96
C THR A 97 6.73 11.61 18.41
N ALA A 98 6.94 10.35 18.77
CA ALA A 98 6.78 9.85 20.14
C ALA A 98 7.63 10.63 21.15
N VAL A 99 8.90 10.91 20.78
CA VAL A 99 9.80 11.75 21.60
C VAL A 99 9.28 13.18 21.68
N ALA A 100 8.84 13.76 20.56
CA ALA A 100 8.38 15.14 20.49
C ALA A 100 7.16 15.41 21.37
N ILE A 101 6.20 14.48 21.43
CA ILE A 101 4.95 14.64 22.18
C ILE A 101 5.03 14.14 23.64
N THR A 102 6.19 13.68 24.10
CA THR A 102 6.37 13.24 25.50
C THR A 102 5.92 14.34 26.46
N GLY A 103 5.00 13.98 27.39
CA GLY A 103 4.44 14.91 28.39
C GLY A 103 3.34 15.85 27.88
N LEU A 104 2.86 15.67 26.61
CA LEU A 104 1.76 16.48 26.06
C LEU A 104 0.39 15.78 26.16
N HIS A 105 0.33 14.54 26.64
CA HIS A 105 -0.89 13.73 26.78
C HIS A 105 -1.71 13.59 25.48
N ILE A 106 -1.06 13.73 24.31
CA ILE A 106 -1.70 13.54 23.01
C ILE A 106 -1.52 12.07 22.58
N PRO A 107 -2.59 11.35 22.17
CA PRO A 107 -2.49 9.99 21.66
C PRO A 107 -1.64 9.91 20.39
N LEU A 108 -0.79 8.89 20.30
CA LEU A 108 -0.03 8.53 19.11
C LEU A 108 -0.54 7.22 18.54
N ILE A 109 -1.00 7.24 17.29
CA ILE A 109 -1.32 6.05 16.51
C ILE A 109 -0.20 5.82 15.50
N TYR A 110 0.42 4.66 15.57
CA TYR A 110 1.39 4.21 14.57
C TYR A 110 0.75 3.23 13.60
N SER A 111 0.95 3.42 12.31
CA SER A 111 0.52 2.46 11.31
C SER A 111 1.68 1.90 10.50
N GLU A 112 1.85 0.58 10.57
CA GLU A 112 2.79 -0.16 9.73
C GLU A 112 2.26 -0.28 8.30
N ARG A 113 3.09 0.07 7.32
CA ARG A 113 2.67 0.15 5.91
C ARG A 113 3.46 -0.75 4.97
N ASN A 114 4.32 -1.59 5.53
CA ASN A 114 5.15 -2.50 4.78
C ASN A 114 5.37 -3.82 5.56
N ASP A 115 6.26 -4.67 5.07
CA ASP A 115 6.68 -5.86 5.82
C ASP A 115 7.62 -5.47 6.97
N PRO A 116 7.19 -5.63 8.24
CA PRO A 116 8.00 -5.26 9.41
C PRO A 116 9.34 -5.98 9.48
N ASN A 117 9.45 -7.18 8.89
CA ASN A 117 10.65 -8.00 8.91
C ASN A 117 11.66 -7.61 7.81
N ARG A 118 11.21 -6.88 6.79
CA ARG A 118 12.04 -6.49 5.65
C ARG A 118 12.56 -5.05 5.74
N VAL A 119 11.75 -4.13 6.23
CA VAL A 119 12.11 -2.70 6.24
C VAL A 119 12.91 -2.26 7.46
N ASN A 120 12.88 -3.01 8.56
CA ASN A 120 13.52 -2.62 9.84
C ASN A 120 14.83 -3.40 10.11
N GLN A 121 15.74 -3.45 9.12
CA GLN A 121 16.94 -4.28 9.21
C GLN A 121 18.15 -3.59 9.83
N ARG A 122 18.26 -2.25 9.70
CA ARG A 122 19.38 -1.50 10.28
C ARG A 122 19.26 -1.45 11.82
N LYS A 123 20.38 -1.36 12.52
CA LYS A 123 20.40 -1.26 13.99
C LYS A 123 19.55 -0.08 14.51
N VAL A 124 19.59 1.06 13.81
CA VAL A 124 18.81 2.24 14.17
C VAL A 124 17.30 2.00 13.99
N ASP A 125 16.88 1.27 12.97
CA ASP A 125 15.46 0.96 12.73
C ASP A 125 14.88 0.11 13.87
N LYS A 126 15.70 -0.81 14.43
CA LYS A 126 15.32 -1.60 15.62
C LYS A 126 15.15 -0.73 16.86
N VAL A 127 15.97 0.32 17.00
CA VAL A 127 15.81 1.28 18.11
C VAL A 127 14.53 2.08 17.93
N TYR A 128 14.25 2.60 16.74
CA TYR A 128 13.00 3.32 16.43
C TYR A 128 11.78 2.43 16.70
N ARG A 129 11.81 1.18 16.24
CA ARG A 129 10.73 0.22 16.50
C ARG A 129 10.47 0.05 18.00
N LYS A 130 11.53 -0.13 18.82
CA LYS A 130 11.37 -0.22 20.28
C LYS A 130 10.77 1.03 20.91
N ILE A 131 11.18 2.22 20.44
CA ILE A 131 10.59 3.48 20.91
C ILE A 131 9.09 3.52 20.57
N VAL A 132 8.72 3.19 19.34
CA VAL A 132 7.32 3.17 18.89
C VAL A 132 6.52 2.12 19.67
N GLU A 133 7.04 0.89 19.81
CA GLU A 133 6.40 -0.18 20.58
C GLU A 133 6.13 0.19 22.04
N HIS A 134 6.95 1.05 22.62
CA HIS A 134 6.77 1.50 24.01
C HIS A 134 5.87 2.73 24.13
N ARG A 135 5.87 3.61 23.14
CA ARG A 135 5.30 4.96 23.23
C ARG A 135 4.01 5.17 22.49
N ALA A 136 3.76 4.43 21.38
CA ALA A 136 2.51 4.55 20.66
C ALA A 136 1.35 3.99 21.51
N ASP A 137 0.23 4.69 21.53
CA ASP A 137 -0.95 4.30 22.30
C ASP A 137 -1.75 3.22 21.56
N GLU A 138 -1.76 3.27 20.22
CA GLU A 138 -2.46 2.33 19.35
C GLU A 138 -1.68 2.03 18.10
N PHE A 139 -1.90 0.85 17.50
CA PHE A 139 -1.27 0.40 16.26
C PHE A 139 -2.32 0.06 15.21
N VAL A 140 -2.01 0.35 13.95
CA VAL A 140 -2.80 -0.07 12.81
C VAL A 140 -1.91 -0.85 11.85
N PHE A 141 -2.27 -2.10 11.63
CA PHE A 141 -1.65 -2.98 10.65
C PHE A 141 -2.51 -3.12 9.41
N GLN A 142 -1.91 -3.40 8.28
CA GLN A 142 -2.64 -3.64 7.03
C GLN A 142 -3.06 -5.09 6.88
N THR A 143 -2.39 -6.01 7.58
CA THR A 143 -2.60 -7.45 7.51
C THR A 143 -2.43 -8.08 8.89
N THR A 144 -3.09 -9.21 9.10
CA THR A 144 -2.92 -10.04 10.30
C THR A 144 -1.46 -10.51 10.43
N GLY A 145 -0.82 -10.92 9.34
CA GLY A 145 0.58 -11.33 9.38
C GLY A 145 1.56 -10.21 9.76
N ALA A 146 1.27 -8.94 9.41
CA ALA A 146 2.07 -7.81 9.90
C ALA A 146 1.87 -7.59 11.41
N GLN A 147 0.64 -7.75 11.92
CA GLN A 147 0.33 -7.68 13.35
C GLN A 147 1.08 -8.76 14.15
N GLU A 148 1.09 -9.99 13.65
CA GLU A 148 1.78 -11.13 14.27
C GLU A 148 3.31 -10.96 14.37
N CYS A 149 3.91 -10.10 13.54
CA CYS A 149 5.33 -9.73 13.64
C CYS A 149 5.67 -8.88 14.87
N TYR A 150 4.68 -8.46 15.64
CA TYR A 150 4.86 -7.61 16.82
C TYR A 150 4.57 -8.38 18.12
N PRO A 151 5.16 -7.95 19.27
CA PRO A 151 4.90 -8.58 20.56
C PRO A 151 3.41 -8.54 20.93
N GLU A 152 2.93 -9.54 21.68
CA GLU A 152 1.53 -9.67 22.11
C GLU A 152 0.96 -8.40 22.76
N LYS A 153 1.78 -7.69 23.56
CA LYS A 153 1.40 -6.39 24.16
C LYS A 153 1.05 -5.32 23.14
N VAL A 154 1.64 -5.36 21.93
CA VAL A 154 1.34 -4.47 20.82
C VAL A 154 0.10 -4.97 20.08
N GLN A 155 0.00 -6.27 19.85
CA GLN A 155 -1.17 -6.87 19.22
C GLN A 155 -2.47 -6.56 19.99
N LYS A 156 -2.45 -6.60 21.33
CA LYS A 156 -3.60 -6.27 22.20
C LYS A 156 -4.09 -4.83 22.07
N ARG A 157 -3.27 -3.91 21.60
CA ARG A 157 -3.60 -2.51 21.34
C ARG A 157 -3.40 -2.17 19.88
N SER A 158 -3.99 -2.95 19.03
CA SER A 158 -3.87 -2.77 17.58
C SER A 158 -5.13 -3.21 16.86
N ALA A 159 -5.30 -2.67 15.65
CA ALA A 159 -6.33 -3.08 14.73
C ALA A 159 -5.73 -3.40 13.35
N VAL A 160 -6.35 -4.36 12.65
CA VAL A 160 -6.05 -4.61 11.24
C VAL A 160 -7.06 -3.82 10.41
N ILE A 161 -6.58 -2.79 9.69
CA ILE A 161 -7.39 -1.92 8.84
C ILE A 161 -6.76 -1.86 7.45
N LEU A 162 -7.49 -2.34 6.45
CA LEU A 162 -7.08 -2.35 5.05
C LEU A 162 -6.94 -0.92 4.50
N ASN A 163 -6.29 -0.79 3.35
CA ASN A 163 -6.22 0.49 2.66
C ASN A 163 -7.59 0.88 2.11
N PRO A 164 -8.01 2.15 2.26
CA PRO A 164 -9.22 2.64 1.63
C PRO A 164 -9.04 2.71 0.12
N LEU A 165 -10.07 2.31 -0.61
CA LEU A 165 -10.17 2.48 -2.05
C LEU A 165 -11.43 3.26 -2.40
N ASP A 166 -11.27 4.32 -3.20
CA ASP A 166 -12.38 4.99 -3.85
C ASP A 166 -12.63 4.31 -5.19
N VAL A 167 -13.69 3.52 -5.27
CA VAL A 167 -14.08 2.80 -6.49
C VAL A 167 -15.04 3.60 -7.36
N THR A 168 -15.33 4.85 -7.01
CA THR A 168 -16.21 5.71 -7.78
C THR A 168 -15.63 5.91 -9.18
N GLY A 169 -16.38 5.52 -10.19
CA GLY A 169 -15.95 5.59 -11.59
C GLY A 169 -14.97 4.48 -12.02
N PHE A 170 -14.71 3.46 -11.20
CA PHE A 170 -13.92 2.32 -11.66
C PHE A 170 -14.66 1.57 -12.77
N PRO A 171 -13.95 1.19 -13.85
CA PRO A 171 -14.52 0.31 -14.86
C PRO A 171 -14.79 -1.08 -14.28
N THR A 172 -15.66 -1.80 -14.93
CA THR A 172 -15.90 -3.22 -14.66
C THR A 172 -15.27 -4.05 -15.77
N HIS A 173 -14.57 -5.12 -15.41
CA HIS A 173 -14.04 -6.09 -16.37
C HIS A 173 -15.21 -6.77 -17.12
N ASP A 174 -15.12 -6.77 -18.44
CA ASP A 174 -16.09 -7.45 -19.31
C ASP A 174 -15.45 -8.73 -19.85
N PHE A 175 -15.94 -9.88 -19.39
CA PHE A 175 -15.45 -11.19 -19.82
C PHE A 175 -15.79 -11.55 -21.27
N THR A 176 -16.61 -10.73 -21.96
CA THR A 176 -16.87 -10.89 -23.40
C THR A 176 -15.83 -10.21 -24.28
N VAL A 177 -15.10 -9.22 -23.72
CA VAL A 177 -14.00 -8.52 -24.38
C VAL A 177 -12.69 -9.21 -23.98
N GLU A 178 -12.13 -9.98 -24.89
CA GLU A 178 -10.87 -10.67 -24.62
C GLU A 178 -9.70 -9.94 -25.22
N ARG A 179 -9.00 -9.14 -24.40
CA ARG A 179 -7.67 -8.64 -24.72
C ARG A 179 -6.64 -9.65 -24.20
N LYS A 180 -5.94 -10.35 -25.12
CA LYS A 180 -4.96 -11.40 -24.79
C LYS A 180 -3.72 -10.80 -24.09
N GLU A 181 -3.95 -10.13 -22.98
CA GLU A 181 -2.93 -9.47 -22.18
C GLU A 181 -2.93 -10.00 -20.74
N ILE A 182 -1.73 -10.28 -20.26
CA ILE A 182 -1.44 -10.46 -18.83
C ILE A 182 -0.84 -9.16 -18.33
N VAL A 183 -1.37 -8.61 -17.26
CA VAL A 183 -0.93 -7.30 -16.77
C VAL A 183 -0.42 -7.37 -15.34
N THR A 184 0.56 -6.52 -15.04
CA THR A 184 0.97 -6.19 -13.68
C THR A 184 1.16 -4.71 -13.53
N VAL A 185 0.98 -4.20 -12.30
CA VAL A 185 1.11 -2.78 -11.98
C VAL A 185 1.98 -2.62 -10.74
N GLY A 186 3.06 -1.83 -10.85
CA GLY A 186 3.93 -1.58 -9.71
C GLY A 186 5.24 -0.92 -10.08
N ARG A 187 5.92 -0.35 -9.08
CA ARG A 187 7.25 0.23 -9.29
C ARG A 187 8.22 -0.83 -9.83
N LEU A 188 9.10 -0.44 -10.75
CA LEU A 188 10.15 -1.32 -11.26
C LEU A 188 11.32 -1.36 -10.27
N GLU A 189 11.09 -2.05 -9.13
CA GLU A 189 11.99 -2.15 -7.99
C GLU A 189 12.16 -3.61 -7.55
N PRO A 190 13.25 -3.98 -6.85
CA PRO A 190 13.51 -5.37 -6.45
C PRO A 190 12.35 -6.02 -5.69
N GLN A 191 11.63 -5.26 -4.89
CA GLN A 191 10.46 -5.71 -4.13
C GLN A 191 9.40 -6.38 -5.00
N LYS A 192 9.16 -5.84 -6.21
CA LYS A 192 8.09 -6.28 -7.12
C LYS A 192 8.46 -7.51 -7.96
N ASN A 193 9.73 -7.86 -7.99
CA ASN A 193 10.28 -9.06 -8.64
C ASN A 193 9.69 -9.35 -10.03
N GLN A 194 9.67 -8.33 -10.90
CA GLN A 194 9.17 -8.48 -12.27
C GLN A 194 9.96 -9.55 -13.08
N LYS A 195 11.21 -9.85 -12.71
CA LYS A 195 11.97 -10.93 -13.33
C LYS A 195 11.33 -12.29 -13.12
N LEU A 196 10.75 -12.55 -11.94
CA LEU A 196 9.97 -13.76 -11.68
C LEU A 196 8.81 -13.89 -12.67
N LEU A 197 8.06 -12.81 -12.85
CA LEU A 197 6.92 -12.78 -13.77
C LEU A 197 7.36 -12.96 -15.25
N ILE A 198 8.44 -12.30 -15.66
CA ILE A 198 8.99 -12.45 -17.03
C ILE A 198 9.45 -13.89 -17.25
N ASN A 199 10.10 -14.54 -16.27
CA ASN A 199 10.48 -15.96 -16.37
C ASN A 199 9.23 -16.85 -16.49
N ALA A 200 8.22 -16.65 -15.66
CA ALA A 200 6.97 -17.41 -15.72
C ALA A 200 6.26 -17.20 -17.07
N PHE A 201 6.24 -15.97 -17.58
CA PHE A 201 5.68 -15.64 -18.89
C PHE A 201 6.49 -16.27 -20.04
N SER A 202 7.82 -16.37 -19.94
CA SER A 202 8.66 -17.03 -20.95
C SER A 202 8.23 -18.48 -21.21
N GLU A 203 7.87 -19.22 -20.17
CA GLU A 203 7.34 -20.58 -20.31
C GLU A 203 5.89 -20.59 -20.82
N LEU A 204 5.08 -19.65 -20.35
CA LEU A 204 3.69 -19.51 -20.78
C LEU A 204 3.59 -19.17 -22.30
N ALA A 205 4.44 -18.27 -22.77
CA ALA A 205 4.45 -17.77 -24.14
C ALA A 205 4.62 -18.87 -25.22
N LYS A 206 5.25 -20.00 -24.84
CA LYS A 206 5.40 -21.18 -25.72
C LYS A 206 4.06 -21.86 -26.00
N LYS A 207 3.14 -21.86 -25.02
CA LYS A 207 1.81 -22.50 -25.12
C LYS A 207 0.72 -21.53 -25.57
N PHE A 208 0.91 -20.24 -25.32
CA PHE A 208 -0.04 -19.17 -25.61
C PHE A 208 0.63 -18.09 -26.51
N PRO A 209 0.83 -18.39 -27.81
CA PRO A 209 1.61 -17.53 -28.71
C PRO A 209 1.00 -16.14 -28.95
N ASP A 210 -0.31 -15.96 -28.71
CA ASP A 210 -1.00 -14.70 -28.95
C ASP A 210 -1.01 -13.76 -27.72
N TYR A 211 -0.60 -14.25 -26.53
CA TYR A 211 -0.64 -13.45 -25.32
C TYR A 211 0.59 -12.56 -25.18
N THR A 212 0.40 -11.40 -24.61
CA THR A 212 1.45 -10.45 -24.25
C THR A 212 1.46 -10.20 -22.73
N LEU A 213 2.63 -9.78 -22.22
CA LEU A 213 2.79 -9.33 -20.85
C LEU A 213 3.01 -7.81 -20.85
N VAL A 214 2.17 -7.07 -20.12
CA VAL A 214 2.31 -5.62 -19.98
C VAL A 214 2.58 -5.26 -18.54
N ILE A 215 3.73 -4.63 -18.29
CA ILE A 215 4.22 -4.24 -16.96
C ILE A 215 4.12 -2.73 -16.83
N TYR A 216 3.10 -2.25 -16.14
CA TYR A 216 2.89 -0.82 -15.90
C TYR A 216 3.66 -0.35 -14.68
N GLY A 217 4.44 0.71 -14.84
CA GLY A 217 5.20 1.35 -13.76
C GLY A 217 6.54 1.89 -14.21
N GLU A 218 7.19 2.60 -13.30
CA GLU A 218 8.56 3.13 -13.45
C GLU A 218 9.39 2.74 -12.24
N GLY A 219 10.72 2.80 -12.39
CA GLY A 219 11.64 2.52 -11.29
C GLY A 219 13.08 2.25 -11.73
N SER A 220 13.92 2.00 -10.73
CA SER A 220 15.36 1.85 -10.92
C SER A 220 15.76 0.68 -11.81
N LEU A 221 14.92 -0.36 -11.89
CA LEU A 221 15.20 -1.58 -12.63
C LEU A 221 14.81 -1.53 -14.13
N ARG A 222 14.25 -0.41 -14.65
CA ARG A 222 13.76 -0.34 -16.04
C ARG A 222 14.79 -0.88 -17.05
N LYS A 223 15.98 -0.31 -17.07
CA LYS A 223 17.04 -0.70 -18.03
C LYS A 223 17.47 -2.17 -17.87
N GLU A 224 17.45 -2.67 -16.65
CA GLU A 224 17.79 -4.06 -16.35
C GLU A 224 16.72 -5.03 -16.86
N LEU A 225 15.44 -4.67 -16.68
CA LEU A 225 14.31 -5.44 -17.17
C LEU A 225 14.25 -5.45 -18.70
N GLU A 226 14.52 -4.33 -19.37
CA GLU A 226 14.60 -4.26 -20.84
C GLU A 226 15.66 -5.22 -21.40
N LYS A 227 16.87 -5.23 -20.83
CA LYS A 227 17.91 -6.19 -21.19
C LYS A 227 17.52 -7.64 -20.90
N PHE A 228 16.83 -7.86 -19.78
CA PHE A 228 16.37 -9.18 -19.40
C PHE A 228 15.30 -9.71 -20.36
N ILE A 229 14.34 -8.89 -20.76
CA ILE A 229 13.33 -9.21 -21.78
C ILE A 229 14.00 -9.59 -23.11
N GLU A 230 14.98 -8.81 -23.55
CA GLU A 230 15.74 -9.07 -24.77
C GLU A 230 16.51 -10.39 -24.68
N SER A 231 17.17 -10.67 -23.55
CA SER A 231 17.91 -11.93 -23.33
C SER A 231 17.02 -13.19 -23.36
N LYS A 232 15.71 -13.01 -23.10
CA LYS A 232 14.70 -14.07 -23.18
C LYS A 232 14.03 -14.19 -24.54
N GLY A 233 14.39 -13.33 -25.52
CA GLY A 233 13.74 -13.30 -26.83
C GLY A 233 12.28 -12.84 -26.80
N LEU A 234 11.91 -12.00 -25.80
CA LEU A 234 10.52 -11.58 -25.55
C LEU A 234 10.25 -10.12 -25.92
N LYS A 235 11.11 -9.49 -26.73
CA LYS A 235 11.04 -8.06 -27.05
C LYS A 235 9.68 -7.62 -27.63
N ASP A 236 9.07 -8.47 -28.44
CA ASP A 236 7.78 -8.20 -29.09
C ASP A 236 6.57 -8.75 -28.29
N ARG A 237 6.81 -9.26 -27.09
CA ARG A 237 5.81 -9.94 -26.26
C ARG A 237 5.69 -9.39 -24.85
N VAL A 238 6.69 -8.65 -24.37
CA VAL A 238 6.70 -8.04 -23.03
C VAL A 238 6.92 -6.53 -23.16
N PHE A 239 6.01 -5.76 -22.66
CA PHE A 239 5.98 -4.30 -22.82
C PHE A 239 6.09 -3.58 -21.47
N LEU A 240 6.86 -2.48 -21.45
CA LEU A 240 7.06 -1.58 -20.31
C LEU A 240 6.57 -0.16 -20.67
N PRO A 241 5.24 0.08 -20.74
CA PRO A 241 4.69 1.37 -21.21
C PRO A 241 4.81 2.52 -20.21
N GLY A 242 5.47 2.29 -19.07
CA GLY A 242 5.62 3.29 -18.02
C GLY A 242 4.45 3.37 -17.04
N ALA A 243 4.51 4.35 -16.14
CA ALA A 243 3.41 4.63 -15.22
C ALA A 243 2.25 5.30 -15.96
N LYS A 244 1.03 4.98 -15.57
CA LYS A 244 -0.20 5.57 -16.13
C LYS A 244 -1.08 6.15 -15.03
N ASN A 245 -1.66 7.31 -15.28
CA ASN A 245 -2.78 7.81 -14.49
C ASN A 245 -4.03 7.00 -14.85
N ASN A 246 -4.94 6.81 -13.89
CA ASN A 246 -6.17 6.03 -14.08
C ASN A 246 -5.87 4.64 -14.66
N ILE A 247 -4.91 3.95 -14.04
CA ILE A 247 -4.41 2.64 -14.51
C ILE A 247 -5.53 1.62 -14.73
N GLN A 248 -6.65 1.76 -14.02
CA GLN A 248 -7.82 0.90 -14.10
C GLN A 248 -8.39 0.84 -15.52
N GLU A 249 -8.39 1.95 -16.25
CA GLU A 249 -8.84 2.02 -17.65
C GLU A 249 -7.93 1.22 -18.61
N TYR A 250 -6.64 1.14 -18.29
CA TYR A 250 -5.68 0.41 -19.12
C TYR A 250 -5.73 -1.10 -18.90
N ILE A 251 -6.04 -1.54 -17.67
CA ILE A 251 -6.01 -2.97 -17.31
C ILE A 251 -7.38 -3.64 -17.36
N LYS A 252 -8.49 -2.90 -17.44
CA LYS A 252 -9.87 -3.43 -17.31
C LYS A 252 -10.21 -4.59 -18.23
N ASP A 253 -9.64 -4.60 -19.45
CA ASP A 253 -9.94 -5.61 -20.47
C ASP A 253 -8.87 -6.72 -20.53
N ALA A 254 -7.89 -6.72 -19.61
CA ALA A 254 -6.85 -7.73 -19.56
C ALA A 254 -7.42 -9.11 -19.19
N SER A 255 -6.82 -10.18 -19.71
CA SER A 255 -7.24 -11.55 -19.38
C SER A 255 -6.87 -11.95 -17.95
N LEU A 256 -5.79 -11.36 -17.40
CA LEU A 256 -5.25 -11.76 -16.11
C LEU A 256 -4.43 -10.63 -15.49
N PHE A 257 -4.58 -10.41 -14.18
CA PHE A 257 -3.69 -9.60 -13.37
C PHE A 257 -2.75 -10.50 -12.55
N VAL A 258 -1.45 -10.16 -12.52
CA VAL A 258 -0.44 -10.92 -11.78
C VAL A 258 0.36 -10.03 -10.86
N LEU A 259 0.50 -10.41 -9.60
CA LEU A 259 1.40 -9.80 -8.62
C LEU A 259 2.52 -10.79 -8.27
N SER A 260 3.78 -10.43 -8.59
CA SER A 260 4.95 -11.29 -8.41
C SER A 260 5.87 -10.86 -7.26
N SER A 261 5.39 -10.03 -6.36
CA SER A 261 6.18 -9.38 -5.32
C SER A 261 6.84 -10.36 -4.35
N ASP A 262 8.04 -10.01 -3.86
CA ASP A 262 8.75 -10.74 -2.81
C ASP A 262 8.25 -10.38 -1.41
N TYR A 263 7.72 -9.18 -1.22
CA TYR A 263 7.09 -8.71 0.01
C TYR A 263 6.18 -7.51 -0.26
N GLU A 264 5.10 -7.37 0.51
CA GLU A 264 4.13 -6.28 0.44
C GLU A 264 3.54 -6.01 1.84
N GLY A 265 3.15 -4.77 2.12
CA GLY A 265 2.12 -4.54 3.14
C GLY A 265 0.79 -5.08 2.64
N ILE A 266 -0.10 -4.19 2.21
CA ILE A 266 -1.27 -4.58 1.40
C ILE A 266 -1.08 -4.05 -0.03
N PRO A 267 -1.14 -4.89 -1.07
CA PRO A 267 -0.84 -4.48 -2.44
C PRO A 267 -2.03 -3.74 -3.08
N ASN A 268 -1.98 -2.40 -3.14
CA ASN A 268 -3.04 -1.57 -3.72
C ASN A 268 -3.39 -1.99 -5.17
N ALA A 269 -2.38 -2.33 -5.97
CA ALA A 269 -2.61 -2.74 -7.36
C ALA A 269 -3.44 -4.04 -7.46
N LEU A 270 -3.26 -4.97 -6.51
CA LEU A 270 -4.08 -6.17 -6.43
C LEU A 270 -5.52 -5.81 -6.00
N ILE A 271 -5.68 -4.92 -5.02
CA ILE A 271 -7.02 -4.45 -4.60
C ILE A 271 -7.74 -3.81 -5.79
N GLU A 272 -7.06 -2.97 -6.57
CA GLU A 272 -7.64 -2.31 -7.74
C GLU A 272 -8.04 -3.31 -8.83
N ALA A 273 -7.18 -4.26 -9.15
CA ALA A 273 -7.46 -5.32 -10.11
C ALA A 273 -8.65 -6.19 -9.67
N MET A 274 -8.70 -6.57 -8.40
CA MET A 274 -9.82 -7.31 -7.82
C MET A 274 -11.12 -6.51 -7.86
N ALA A 275 -11.08 -5.21 -7.55
CA ALA A 275 -12.25 -4.32 -7.56
C ALA A 275 -12.83 -4.13 -8.97
N ILE A 276 -12.00 -4.14 -10.01
CA ILE A 276 -12.43 -4.17 -11.42
C ILE A 276 -13.11 -5.50 -11.75
N GLY A 277 -12.71 -6.58 -11.12
CA GLY A 277 -13.19 -7.94 -11.38
C GLY A 277 -12.25 -8.76 -12.27
N LEU A 278 -10.99 -8.39 -12.37
CA LEU A 278 -9.99 -9.19 -13.08
C LEU A 278 -9.71 -10.51 -12.34
N PRO A 279 -9.51 -11.62 -13.07
CA PRO A 279 -8.90 -12.80 -12.50
C PRO A 279 -7.49 -12.46 -12.02
N CYS A 280 -7.13 -12.82 -10.78
CA CYS A 280 -5.89 -12.44 -10.16
C CYS A 280 -5.06 -13.65 -9.74
N VAL A 281 -3.75 -13.59 -10.01
CA VAL A 281 -2.74 -14.48 -9.44
C VAL A 281 -1.74 -13.66 -8.63
N SER A 282 -1.39 -14.09 -7.44
CA SER A 282 -0.43 -13.39 -6.59
C SER A 282 0.52 -14.36 -5.92
N THR A 283 1.77 -13.95 -5.77
CA THR A 283 2.70 -14.64 -4.87
C THR A 283 2.27 -14.50 -3.42
N ASP A 284 2.50 -15.53 -2.63
CA ASP A 284 2.27 -15.57 -1.17
C ASP A 284 3.43 -14.90 -0.42
N CYS A 285 3.58 -13.60 -0.64
CA CYS A 285 4.68 -12.86 -0.07
C CYS A 285 4.41 -12.35 1.36
N SER A 286 5.49 -12.23 2.15
CA SER A 286 5.44 -11.67 3.50
C SER A 286 4.99 -10.19 3.49
N PRO A 287 4.25 -9.73 4.52
CA PRO A 287 3.65 -10.44 5.64
C PRO A 287 2.23 -10.96 5.38
N GLY A 288 1.92 -11.37 4.15
CA GLY A 288 0.64 -11.97 3.81
C GLY A 288 -0.40 -11.02 3.24
N GLY A 289 0.02 -9.92 2.59
CA GLY A 289 -0.91 -8.95 1.99
C GLY A 289 -1.84 -9.55 0.94
N ALA A 290 -1.37 -10.51 0.15
CA ALA A 290 -2.21 -11.22 -0.80
C ALA A 290 -3.21 -12.16 -0.08
N ARG A 291 -2.77 -12.90 0.94
CA ARG A 291 -3.64 -13.78 1.75
C ARG A 291 -4.73 -13.02 2.52
N GLU A 292 -4.50 -11.75 2.83
CA GLU A 292 -5.51 -10.90 3.44
C GLU A 292 -6.67 -10.58 2.48
N LEU A 293 -6.41 -10.62 1.17
CA LEU A 293 -7.34 -10.25 0.10
C LEU A 293 -7.92 -11.48 -0.63
N ILE A 294 -7.10 -12.50 -0.86
CA ILE A 294 -7.44 -13.68 -1.67
C ILE A 294 -7.71 -14.89 -0.81
N THR A 295 -8.89 -15.47 -0.98
CA THR A 295 -9.20 -16.86 -0.61
C THR A 295 -8.87 -17.72 -1.82
N ASN A 296 -7.79 -18.52 -1.69
CA ASN A 296 -7.22 -19.28 -2.81
C ASN A 296 -8.26 -20.19 -3.49
N GLY A 297 -8.42 -20.06 -4.82
CA GLY A 297 -9.37 -20.81 -5.63
C GLY A 297 -10.81 -20.25 -5.65
N GLU A 298 -11.16 -19.30 -4.77
CA GLU A 298 -12.49 -18.68 -4.73
C GLU A 298 -12.54 -17.32 -5.45
N ASN A 299 -11.62 -16.41 -5.13
CA ASN A 299 -11.59 -15.04 -5.66
C ASN A 299 -10.21 -14.65 -6.23
N GLY A 300 -9.34 -15.62 -6.44
CA GLY A 300 -8.01 -15.49 -7.00
C GLY A 300 -7.15 -16.72 -6.72
N VAL A 301 -5.92 -16.69 -7.17
CA VAL A 301 -4.95 -17.78 -6.96
C VAL A 301 -3.72 -17.24 -6.22
N ILE A 302 -3.29 -17.94 -5.19
CA ILE A 302 -2.05 -17.69 -4.47
C ILE A 302 -1.05 -18.77 -4.81
N VAL A 303 0.18 -18.38 -5.12
CA VAL A 303 1.29 -19.27 -5.46
C VAL A 303 2.49 -18.99 -4.54
N GLU A 304 3.36 -19.96 -4.41
CA GLU A 304 4.57 -19.84 -3.60
C GLU A 304 5.46 -18.67 -4.10
N CYS A 305 5.99 -17.90 -3.15
CA CYS A 305 6.89 -16.79 -3.45
C CYS A 305 8.18 -17.31 -4.10
N ARG A 306 8.62 -16.62 -5.16
CA ARG A 306 9.82 -16.96 -5.95
C ARG A 306 9.75 -18.26 -6.75
N ASN A 307 8.57 -18.82 -6.92
CA ASN A 307 8.35 -20.03 -7.72
C ASN A 307 7.75 -19.66 -9.10
N SER A 308 8.63 -19.48 -10.11
CA SER A 308 8.20 -19.11 -11.48
C SER A 308 7.40 -20.20 -12.17
N ASN A 309 7.65 -21.48 -11.86
CA ASN A 309 6.95 -22.60 -12.47
C ASN A 309 5.50 -22.70 -11.96
N GLU A 310 5.30 -22.53 -10.65
CA GLU A 310 3.97 -22.49 -10.07
C GLU A 310 3.19 -21.28 -10.57
N LEU A 311 3.84 -20.10 -10.66
CA LEU A 311 3.25 -18.89 -11.22
C LEU A 311 2.81 -19.10 -12.69
N ALA A 312 3.66 -19.71 -13.52
CA ALA A 312 3.34 -20.04 -14.92
C ALA A 312 2.16 -21.04 -15.00
N THR A 313 2.13 -22.04 -14.12
CA THR A 313 1.07 -23.05 -14.07
C THR A 313 -0.26 -22.43 -13.67
N ALA A 314 -0.27 -21.56 -12.66
CA ALA A 314 -1.48 -20.85 -12.21
C ALA A 314 -2.02 -19.93 -13.32
N MET A 315 -1.15 -19.17 -13.99
CA MET A 315 -1.53 -18.35 -15.14
C MET A 315 -2.13 -19.21 -16.25
N ALA A 316 -1.45 -20.29 -16.66
CA ALA A 316 -1.92 -21.19 -17.72
C ALA A 316 -3.31 -21.76 -17.40
N ARG A 317 -3.53 -22.19 -16.15
CA ARG A 317 -4.84 -22.72 -15.70
C ARG A 317 -5.95 -21.71 -15.90
N LEU A 318 -5.79 -20.46 -15.48
CA LEU A 318 -6.81 -19.43 -15.62
C LEU A 318 -7.04 -18.98 -17.06
N LEU A 319 -6.00 -19.04 -17.90
CA LEU A 319 -6.15 -18.77 -19.34
C LEU A 319 -6.85 -19.88 -20.08
N THR A 320 -6.76 -21.13 -19.62
CA THR A 320 -7.42 -22.29 -20.23
C THR A 320 -8.84 -22.47 -19.70
N ASP A 321 -9.05 -22.38 -18.38
CA ASP A 321 -10.35 -22.52 -17.72
C ASP A 321 -10.99 -21.13 -17.51
N ARG A 322 -11.63 -20.66 -18.57
CA ARG A 322 -12.27 -19.33 -18.63
C ARG A 322 -13.46 -19.21 -17.66
N GLU A 323 -14.17 -20.29 -17.40
CA GLU A 323 -15.28 -20.29 -16.46
C GLU A 323 -14.80 -20.12 -15.02
N SER A 324 -13.72 -20.79 -14.63
CA SER A 324 -13.07 -20.55 -13.33
C SER A 324 -12.51 -19.14 -13.22
N ALA A 325 -11.87 -18.61 -14.28
CA ALA A 325 -11.38 -17.25 -14.30
C ALA A 325 -12.51 -16.22 -14.09
N LYS A 326 -13.62 -16.37 -14.82
CA LYS A 326 -14.83 -15.54 -14.70
C LYS A 326 -15.41 -15.59 -13.29
N ARG A 327 -15.58 -16.81 -12.73
CA ARG A 327 -16.07 -17.00 -11.37
C ARG A 327 -15.17 -16.29 -10.34
N MET A 328 -13.85 -16.48 -10.44
CA MET A 328 -12.88 -15.85 -9.52
C MET A 328 -12.88 -14.34 -9.65
N GLY A 329 -12.87 -13.79 -10.86
CA GLY A 329 -12.93 -12.35 -11.09
C GLY A 329 -14.22 -11.73 -10.57
N THR A 330 -15.37 -12.39 -10.78
CA THR A 330 -16.64 -11.95 -10.22
C THR A 330 -16.64 -11.94 -8.68
N ASN A 331 -16.06 -12.97 -8.06
CA ASN A 331 -15.90 -13.02 -6.60
C ASN A 331 -14.88 -12.01 -6.09
N ALA A 332 -13.82 -11.74 -6.85
CA ALA A 332 -12.80 -10.76 -6.50
C ALA A 332 -13.38 -9.35 -6.28
N LYS A 333 -14.39 -8.97 -7.06
CA LYS A 333 -15.10 -7.68 -6.90
C LYS A 333 -15.66 -7.47 -5.49
N LYS A 334 -15.96 -8.52 -4.75
CA LYS A 334 -16.44 -8.39 -3.36
C LYS A 334 -15.40 -7.76 -2.43
N VAL A 335 -14.14 -7.62 -2.85
CA VAL A 335 -13.11 -6.92 -2.07
C VAL A 335 -13.53 -5.49 -1.72
N TYR A 336 -14.31 -4.82 -2.59
CA TYR A 336 -14.73 -3.44 -2.35
C TYR A 336 -15.54 -3.30 -1.05
N THR A 337 -16.30 -4.32 -0.62
CA THR A 337 -17.06 -4.28 0.63
C THR A 337 -16.16 -4.20 1.88
N ARG A 338 -14.86 -4.55 1.73
CA ARG A 338 -13.87 -4.51 2.81
C ARG A 338 -12.98 -3.26 2.75
N VAL A 339 -12.81 -2.69 1.54
CA VAL A 339 -11.89 -1.58 1.27
C VAL A 339 -12.60 -0.27 0.92
N ASP A 340 -13.93 -0.25 0.95
CA ASP A 340 -14.71 0.97 0.68
C ASP A 340 -14.19 2.15 1.48
N LYS A 341 -13.98 3.25 0.79
CA LYS A 341 -13.41 4.47 1.35
C LYS A 341 -14.13 4.91 2.64
N ASN A 342 -15.46 4.92 2.62
CA ASN A 342 -16.22 5.42 3.77
C ASN A 342 -16.15 4.46 4.95
N LEU A 343 -16.25 3.15 4.66
CA LEU A 343 -16.12 2.11 5.68
C LEU A 343 -14.75 2.19 6.37
N VAL A 344 -13.68 2.21 5.59
CA VAL A 344 -12.30 2.24 6.15
C VAL A 344 -12.04 3.55 6.90
N CYS A 345 -12.48 4.70 6.36
CA CYS A 345 -12.33 5.99 7.03
C CYS A 345 -13.11 6.06 8.35
N ASN A 346 -14.29 5.43 8.43
CA ASN A 346 -15.06 5.32 9.67
C ASN A 346 -14.33 4.44 10.70
N ARG A 347 -13.84 3.26 10.31
CA ARG A 347 -13.07 2.39 11.21
C ARG A 347 -11.85 3.09 11.82
N TRP A 348 -11.19 3.94 11.05
CA TRP A 348 -10.12 4.78 11.59
C TRP A 348 -10.61 5.82 12.60
N LEU A 349 -11.76 6.49 12.33
CA LEU A 349 -12.34 7.46 13.27
C LEU A 349 -12.77 6.79 14.56
N ASP A 350 -13.39 5.62 14.49
CA ASP A 350 -13.80 4.84 15.65
C ASP A 350 -12.58 4.49 16.51
N LEU A 351 -11.51 3.97 15.88
CA LEU A 351 -10.25 3.68 16.57
C LEU A 351 -9.65 4.92 17.26
N ILE A 352 -9.70 6.08 16.59
CA ILE A 352 -9.19 7.34 17.15
C ILE A 352 -10.03 7.75 18.37
N MET A 353 -11.36 7.65 18.30
CA MET A 353 -12.26 7.99 19.40
C MET A 353 -12.01 7.08 20.60
N ASP A 354 -11.88 5.77 20.39
CA ASP A 354 -11.59 4.79 21.45
C ASP A 354 -10.23 5.06 22.11
N CYS A 355 -9.21 5.37 21.29
CA CYS A 355 -7.87 5.68 21.78
C CYS A 355 -7.87 6.94 22.66
N ARG A 356 -8.62 7.98 22.26
CA ARG A 356 -8.80 9.22 23.06
C ARG A 356 -9.55 8.96 24.36
N GLY A 357 -10.64 8.19 24.32
CA GLY A 357 -11.43 7.83 25.51
C GLY A 357 -10.56 7.18 26.57
N ARG A 358 -9.79 6.15 26.19
CA ARG A 358 -8.86 5.47 27.10
C ARG A 358 -7.81 6.40 27.72
N LYS A 359 -7.32 7.39 26.98
CA LYS A 359 -6.28 8.32 27.45
C LYS A 359 -6.83 9.43 28.35
N ASN A 360 -8.12 9.77 28.22
CA ASN A 360 -8.79 10.78 29.02
C ASN A 360 -9.47 10.20 30.26
N GLY A 361 -9.40 8.88 30.48
CA GLY A 361 -9.98 8.23 31.68
C GLY A 361 -11.50 8.05 31.64
N VAL A 362 -12.08 8.08 30.41
CA VAL A 362 -13.50 7.77 30.17
C VAL A 362 -13.63 6.38 29.60
#